data_7448b7d4e6f465be898da43212beac0f
#
_entry.id   7448b7d4e6f465be898da43212beac0f
#
_cell.length_a   1.000
_cell.length_b   1.000
_cell.length_c   1.000
_cell.angle_alpha   90.00
_cell.angle_beta   90.00
_cell.angle_gamma   90.00
#
_symmetry.space_group_name_H-M   'P 1'
#
loop_
_entity.id
_entity.type
_entity.pdbx_description
1 polymer ?
#
loop_
_entity_poly.entity_id
_entity_poly.type
_entity_poly.pdbx_seq_one_letter_code
_entity_poly.pdbx_strand_id
1 'polypeptide(L)'
;MKTKAIGFVTAAIGACIFAASGAAAQQFVYPAKGQSAQQQKKDEGECHQWAVQQTGVDPTKAAPAAPPPPPPTTATGVTPGAGARGAARGAVVGGIVGDAGAGAAAGAVAARGQSRRQNAAQQQQAVQQQQQAQGAQQASYAKARAACLEGRGYTVK
;
A
#
# COMPACT_ATOMS: atom_id res chain seq x y z
N MET A 1 16.25 36.20 -44.33
CA MET A 1 15.21 35.73 -43.41
C MET A 1 15.51 34.28 -43.07
N LYS A 2 15.98 34.01 -41.83
CA LYS A 2 16.40 32.68 -41.38
C LYS A 2 15.43 32.20 -40.28
N THR A 3 14.55 31.29 -40.64
CA THR A 3 13.62 30.62 -39.71
C THR A 3 14.38 29.55 -38.91
N LYS A 4 14.50 29.76 -37.61
CA LYS A 4 15.05 28.76 -36.69
C LYS A 4 13.93 27.78 -36.30
N ALA A 5 14.08 26.53 -36.73
CA ALA A 5 13.24 25.43 -36.28
C ALA A 5 13.62 25.09 -34.84
N ILE A 6 12.68 25.23 -33.90
CA ILE A 6 12.80 24.78 -32.53
C ILE A 6 12.32 23.33 -32.49
N GLY A 7 13.29 22.41 -32.38
CA GLY A 7 12.99 21.00 -32.22
C GLY A 7 12.44 20.70 -30.81
N PHE A 8 11.22 20.23 -30.73
CA PHE A 8 10.64 19.65 -29.52
C PHE A 8 11.25 18.26 -29.28
N VAL A 9 12.13 18.17 -28.32
CA VAL A 9 12.58 16.89 -27.77
C VAL A 9 11.55 16.43 -26.76
N THR A 10 10.62 15.59 -27.18
CA THR A 10 9.70 14.86 -26.31
C THR A 10 10.47 13.73 -25.64
N ALA A 11 10.95 13.97 -24.42
CA ALA A 11 11.47 12.92 -23.55
C ALA A 11 10.31 12.07 -23.03
N ALA A 12 10.10 10.92 -23.66
CA ALA A 12 9.22 9.88 -23.16
C ALA A 12 9.84 9.23 -21.91
N ILE A 13 9.48 9.69 -20.73
CA ILE A 13 9.81 9.03 -19.47
C ILE A 13 8.87 7.83 -19.35
N GLY A 14 9.34 6.67 -19.80
CA GLY A 14 8.70 5.38 -19.56
C GLY A 14 8.72 5.08 -18.06
N ALA A 15 7.61 5.29 -17.37
CA ALA A 15 7.41 4.81 -16.01
C ALA A 15 7.31 3.29 -16.03
N CYS A 16 8.42 2.59 -15.78
CA CYS A 16 8.40 1.17 -15.43
C CYS A 16 7.73 1.04 -14.06
N ILE A 17 6.43 0.80 -14.08
CA ILE A 17 5.70 0.34 -12.90
C ILE A 17 6.13 -1.11 -12.68
N PHE A 18 7.17 -1.32 -11.88
CA PHE A 18 7.45 -2.61 -11.29
C PHE A 18 6.28 -2.92 -10.34
N ALA A 19 5.33 -3.69 -10.83
CA ALA A 19 4.40 -4.40 -9.98
C ALA A 19 5.26 -5.36 -9.13
N ALA A 20 5.60 -4.95 -7.91
CA ALA A 20 6.11 -5.83 -6.89
C ALA A 20 4.96 -6.78 -6.53
N SER A 21 4.78 -7.81 -7.36
CA SER A 21 4.00 -8.98 -6.98
C SER A 21 4.68 -9.50 -5.73
N GLY A 22 3.98 -9.41 -4.58
CA GLY A 22 4.43 -10.01 -3.35
C GLY A 22 4.66 -11.49 -3.62
N ALA A 23 5.91 -11.86 -3.87
CA ALA A 23 6.31 -13.24 -3.96
C ALA A 23 6.03 -13.84 -2.58
N ALA A 24 4.92 -14.58 -2.46
CA ALA A 24 4.75 -15.50 -1.35
C ALA A 24 6.00 -16.37 -1.40
N ALA A 25 6.87 -16.25 -0.39
CA ALA A 25 8.07 -17.05 -0.29
C ALA A 25 7.62 -18.52 -0.26
N GLN A 26 7.82 -19.23 -1.36
CA GLN A 26 7.51 -20.65 -1.45
C GLN A 26 8.54 -21.38 -0.59
N GLN A 27 8.09 -21.91 0.53
CA GLN A 27 8.93 -22.72 1.38
C GLN A 27 9.06 -24.12 0.79
N PHE A 28 10.28 -24.53 0.52
CA PHE A 28 10.60 -25.88 0.09
C PHE A 28 10.98 -26.72 1.33
N VAL A 29 10.32 -27.86 1.48
CA VAL A 29 10.48 -28.79 2.62
C VAL A 29 11.19 -30.04 2.13
N TYR A 30 12.36 -30.33 2.73
CA TYR A 30 13.15 -31.51 2.39
C TYR A 30 13.26 -32.45 3.58
N PRO A 31 12.96 -33.76 3.43
CA PRO A 31 13.14 -34.74 4.49
C PRO A 31 14.63 -34.98 4.77
N ALA A 32 15.11 -34.59 5.96
CA ALA A 32 16.51 -34.76 6.35
C ALA A 32 16.80 -36.13 6.99
N LYS A 33 15.76 -36.89 7.40
CA LYS A 33 15.87 -38.17 8.10
C LYS A 33 15.25 -39.34 7.30
N GLY A 34 15.07 -39.18 5.99
CA GLY A 34 14.50 -40.24 5.15
C GLY A 34 13.00 -40.49 5.32
N GLN A 35 12.25 -39.47 5.78
CA GLN A 35 10.80 -39.57 5.92
C GLN A 35 10.15 -39.86 4.57
N SER A 36 9.12 -40.72 4.58
CA SER A 36 8.34 -41.03 3.37
C SER A 36 7.48 -39.84 2.94
N ALA A 37 7.08 -39.80 1.68
CA ALA A 37 6.20 -38.75 1.16
C ALA A 37 4.82 -38.72 1.88
N GLN A 38 4.34 -39.87 2.36
CA GLN A 38 3.10 -39.93 3.15
C GLN A 38 3.29 -39.32 4.54
N GLN A 39 4.41 -39.61 5.19
CA GLN A 39 4.75 -39.02 6.47
C GLN A 39 4.93 -37.51 6.34
N GLN A 40 5.62 -37.06 5.29
CA GLN A 40 5.80 -35.62 5.02
C GLN A 40 4.46 -34.90 4.91
N LYS A 41 3.52 -35.42 4.12
CA LYS A 41 2.18 -34.79 3.98
C LYS A 41 1.44 -34.69 5.32
N LYS A 42 1.54 -35.73 6.16
CA LYS A 42 0.93 -35.72 7.49
C LYS A 42 1.58 -34.66 8.38
N ASP A 43 2.89 -34.62 8.44
CA ASP A 43 3.66 -33.66 9.26
C ASP A 43 3.44 -32.23 8.78
N GLU A 44 3.38 -31.99 7.48
CA GLU A 44 3.05 -30.69 6.92
C GLU A 44 1.64 -30.22 7.31
N GLY A 45 0.65 -31.11 7.28
CA GLY A 45 -0.72 -30.83 7.71
C GLY A 45 -0.82 -30.47 9.21
N GLU A 46 -0.15 -31.24 10.05
CA GLU A 46 -0.11 -30.98 11.49
C GLU A 46 0.64 -29.70 11.83
N CYS A 47 1.77 -29.43 11.16
CA CYS A 47 2.52 -28.18 11.33
C CYS A 47 1.76 -26.96 10.78
N HIS A 48 0.95 -27.13 9.74
CA HIS A 48 0.04 -26.09 9.27
C HIS A 48 -0.99 -25.72 10.35
N GLN A 49 -1.69 -26.74 10.90
CA GLN A 49 -2.69 -26.50 11.94
C GLN A 49 -2.07 -25.85 13.18
N TRP A 50 -0.91 -26.33 13.61
CA TRP A 50 -0.19 -25.76 14.73
C TRP A 50 0.19 -24.29 14.46
N ALA A 51 0.74 -23.99 13.28
CA ALA A 51 1.12 -22.62 12.91
C ALA A 51 -0.10 -21.67 12.88
N VAL A 52 -1.24 -22.14 12.38
CA VAL A 52 -2.51 -21.37 12.41
C VAL A 52 -2.93 -21.07 13.85
N GLN A 53 -2.86 -22.06 14.74
CA GLN A 53 -3.20 -21.87 16.16
C GLN A 53 -2.27 -20.89 16.85
N GLN A 54 -0.96 -20.94 16.55
CA GLN A 54 0.03 -20.04 17.17
C GLN A 54 -0.04 -18.61 16.67
N THR A 55 -0.37 -18.40 15.39
CA THR A 55 -0.31 -17.09 14.77
C THR A 55 -1.69 -16.46 14.52
N GLY A 56 -2.76 -17.25 14.55
CA GLY A 56 -4.10 -16.84 14.17
C GLY A 56 -4.26 -16.60 12.65
N VAL A 57 -3.23 -16.88 11.86
CA VAL A 57 -3.20 -16.64 10.41
C VAL A 57 -3.37 -17.95 9.66
N ASP A 58 -4.42 -18.05 8.88
CA ASP A 58 -4.66 -19.19 7.99
C ASP A 58 -4.52 -18.74 6.53
N PRO A 59 -3.40 -19.09 5.86
CA PRO A 59 -3.17 -18.68 4.47
C PRO A 59 -4.12 -19.32 3.47
N THR A 60 -4.84 -20.39 3.86
CA THR A 60 -5.84 -21.04 3.00
C THR A 60 -7.17 -20.31 3.01
N LYS A 61 -7.41 -19.47 4.01
CA LYS A 61 -8.56 -18.59 4.07
C LYS A 61 -8.18 -17.23 3.51
N ALA A 62 -9.05 -16.67 2.65
CA ALA A 62 -8.88 -15.29 2.23
C ALA A 62 -8.76 -14.41 3.49
N ALA A 63 -7.66 -13.64 3.58
CA ALA A 63 -7.56 -12.64 4.63
C ALA A 63 -8.83 -11.79 4.60
N PRO A 64 -9.46 -11.50 5.75
CA PRO A 64 -10.59 -10.58 5.78
C PRO A 64 -10.18 -9.33 5.00
N ALA A 65 -10.96 -8.99 3.96
CA ALA A 65 -10.71 -7.79 3.21
C ALA A 65 -10.60 -6.66 4.23
N ALA A 66 -9.43 -6.05 4.33
CA ALA A 66 -9.29 -4.93 5.24
C ALA A 66 -10.35 -3.89 4.86
N PRO A 67 -10.98 -3.24 5.82
CA PRO A 67 -12.00 -2.25 5.53
C PRO A 67 -11.42 -1.26 4.51
N PRO A 68 -12.16 -0.95 3.44
CA PRO A 68 -11.70 0.01 2.45
C PRO A 68 -11.31 1.30 3.20
N PRO A 69 -10.21 1.94 2.81
CA PRO A 69 -9.83 3.21 3.41
C PRO A 69 -11.04 4.13 3.38
N PRO A 70 -11.29 4.90 4.47
CA PRO A 70 -12.45 5.75 4.54
C PRO A 70 -12.53 6.59 3.26
N PRO A 71 -13.69 6.66 2.59
CA PRO A 71 -13.83 7.40 1.35
C PRO A 71 -13.34 8.82 1.58
N PRO A 72 -12.69 9.44 0.61
CA PRO A 72 -12.37 10.84 0.69
C PRO A 72 -13.67 11.57 1.04
N THR A 73 -13.63 12.44 2.03
CA THR A 73 -14.78 13.07 2.68
C THR A 73 -15.71 13.86 1.72
N THR A 74 -15.32 13.95 0.46
CA THR A 74 -16.15 14.44 -0.65
C THR A 74 -15.88 13.61 -1.92
N ALA A 75 -16.86 13.51 -2.82
CA ALA A 75 -16.73 12.85 -4.12
C ALA A 75 -15.56 13.40 -4.98
N THR A 76 -15.08 14.59 -4.67
CA THR A 76 -13.96 15.25 -5.36
C THR A 76 -12.60 15.07 -4.68
N GLY A 77 -12.51 14.27 -3.61
CA GLY A 77 -11.28 14.03 -2.85
C GLY A 77 -10.80 15.25 -2.04
N VAL A 78 -11.67 16.23 -1.80
CA VAL A 78 -11.37 17.45 -1.06
C VAL A 78 -11.93 17.35 0.35
N THR A 79 -11.16 17.78 1.35
CA THR A 79 -11.69 17.90 2.73
C THR A 79 -12.80 18.94 2.77
N PRO A 80 -13.96 18.68 3.40
CA PRO A 80 -15.04 19.65 3.54
C PRO A 80 -14.54 20.97 4.11
N GLY A 81 -14.95 22.09 3.50
CA GLY A 81 -14.54 23.43 3.94
C GLY A 81 -13.15 23.88 3.53
N ALA A 82 -12.33 23.05 2.87
CA ALA A 82 -10.99 23.45 2.42
C ALA A 82 -11.03 24.67 1.48
N GLY A 83 -11.98 24.69 0.55
CA GLY A 83 -12.17 25.83 -0.35
C GLY A 83 -12.55 27.12 0.40
N ALA A 84 -13.47 27.04 1.36
CA ALA A 84 -13.89 28.20 2.15
C ALA A 84 -12.74 28.77 3.01
N ARG A 85 -11.98 27.91 3.66
CA ARG A 85 -10.79 28.31 4.43
C ARG A 85 -9.73 28.94 3.54
N GLY A 86 -9.51 28.36 2.34
CA GLY A 86 -8.59 28.91 1.35
C GLY A 86 -9.04 30.26 0.82
N ALA A 87 -10.35 30.43 0.54
CA ALA A 87 -10.94 31.70 0.13
C ALA A 87 -10.75 32.78 1.20
N ALA A 88 -11.03 32.45 2.47
CA ALA A 88 -10.85 33.40 3.57
C ALA A 88 -9.40 33.89 3.69
N ARG A 89 -8.42 32.97 3.65
CA ARG A 89 -7.00 33.32 3.67
C ARG A 89 -6.56 34.12 2.45
N GLY A 90 -7.02 33.70 1.26
CA GLY A 90 -6.72 34.40 0.01
C GLY A 90 -7.33 35.79 -0.07
N ALA A 91 -8.53 36.00 0.52
CA ALA A 91 -9.17 37.30 0.60
C ALA A 91 -8.35 38.29 1.45
N VAL A 92 -7.80 37.83 2.57
CA VAL A 92 -6.94 38.68 3.44
C VAL A 92 -5.69 39.12 2.67
N VAL A 93 -5.00 38.19 1.99
CA VAL A 93 -3.80 38.49 1.21
C VAL A 93 -4.13 39.38 0.02
N GLY A 94 -5.21 39.07 -0.72
CA GLY A 94 -5.69 39.85 -1.86
C GLY A 94 -6.14 41.25 -1.47
N GLY A 95 -6.73 41.41 -0.26
CA GLY A 95 -7.11 42.73 0.29
C GLY A 95 -5.93 43.65 0.52
N ILE A 96 -4.74 43.11 0.87
CA ILE A 96 -3.51 43.88 1.04
C ILE A 96 -2.97 44.40 -0.30
N VAL A 97 -3.14 43.58 -1.40
CA VAL A 97 -2.67 43.95 -2.75
C VAL A 97 -3.74 44.62 -3.64
N GLY A 98 -4.93 44.86 -3.10
CA GLY A 98 -5.97 45.63 -3.75
C GLY A 98 -7.08 44.83 -4.44
N ASP A 99 -7.04 43.48 -4.43
CA ASP A 99 -8.09 42.63 -5.01
C ASP A 99 -8.41 41.42 -4.13
N ALA A 100 -9.29 41.63 -3.14
CA ALA A 100 -9.73 40.58 -2.22
C ALA A 100 -10.52 39.47 -2.93
N GLY A 101 -11.22 39.80 -4.04
CA GLY A 101 -12.03 38.85 -4.81
C GLY A 101 -11.16 37.84 -5.56
N ALA A 102 -10.16 38.32 -6.30
CA ALA A 102 -9.20 37.48 -7.00
C ALA A 102 -8.37 36.65 -6.00
N GLY A 103 -7.95 37.24 -4.88
CA GLY A 103 -7.26 36.54 -3.80
C GLY A 103 -8.09 35.41 -3.20
N ALA A 104 -9.38 35.64 -2.94
CA ALA A 104 -10.28 34.60 -2.43
C ALA A 104 -10.44 33.43 -3.43
N ALA A 105 -10.63 33.72 -4.70
CA ALA A 105 -10.77 32.70 -5.73
C ALA A 105 -9.51 31.84 -5.87
N ALA A 106 -8.34 32.46 -5.95
CA ALA A 106 -7.05 31.80 -6.03
C ALA A 106 -6.79 30.94 -4.78
N GLY A 107 -7.06 31.47 -3.58
CA GLY A 107 -6.93 30.75 -2.32
C GLY A 107 -7.84 29.54 -2.19
N ALA A 108 -9.07 29.65 -2.68
CA ALA A 108 -10.00 28.52 -2.70
C ALA A 108 -9.51 27.37 -3.61
N VAL A 109 -9.02 27.69 -4.79
CA VAL A 109 -8.49 26.69 -5.75
C VAL A 109 -7.23 26.04 -5.19
N ALA A 110 -6.31 26.82 -4.69
CA ALA A 110 -5.06 26.31 -4.09
C ALA A 110 -5.33 25.38 -2.90
N ALA A 111 -6.24 25.74 -2.00
CA ALA A 111 -6.58 24.94 -0.84
C ALA A 111 -7.27 23.61 -1.21
N ARG A 112 -8.13 23.62 -2.23
CA ARG A 112 -8.73 22.38 -2.75
C ARG A 112 -7.68 21.46 -3.35
N GLY A 113 -6.75 22.00 -4.16
CA GLY A 113 -5.66 21.25 -4.76
C GLY A 113 -4.74 20.64 -3.72
N GLN A 114 -4.36 21.40 -2.70
CA GLN A 114 -3.54 20.91 -1.58
C GLN A 114 -4.25 19.82 -0.79
N SER A 115 -5.53 19.99 -0.47
CA SER A 115 -6.35 19.01 0.24
C SER A 115 -6.43 17.68 -0.52
N ARG A 116 -6.63 17.71 -1.85
CA ARG A 116 -6.63 16.51 -2.69
C ARG A 116 -5.30 15.75 -2.61
N ARG A 117 -4.18 16.46 -2.71
CA ARG A 117 -2.85 15.84 -2.63
C ARG A 117 -2.60 15.21 -1.26
N GLN A 118 -2.98 15.88 -0.18
CA GLN A 118 -2.85 15.34 1.17
C GLN A 118 -3.70 14.09 1.35
N ASN A 119 -4.97 14.11 0.92
CA ASN A 119 -5.85 12.96 1.03
C ASN A 119 -5.35 11.77 0.19
N ALA A 120 -4.85 12.02 -1.02
CA ALA A 120 -4.25 10.99 -1.85
C ALA A 120 -2.99 10.38 -1.21
N ALA A 121 -2.13 11.20 -0.63
CA ALA A 121 -0.94 10.73 0.08
C ALA A 121 -1.31 9.89 1.31
N GLN A 122 -2.31 10.28 2.08
CA GLN A 122 -2.80 9.52 3.23
C GLN A 122 -3.38 8.15 2.79
N GLN A 123 -4.14 8.11 1.69
CA GLN A 123 -4.65 6.86 1.15
C GLN A 123 -3.51 5.91 0.73
N GLN A 124 -2.49 6.42 0.04
CA GLN A 124 -1.33 5.63 -0.33
C GLN A 124 -0.60 5.07 0.88
N GLN A 125 -0.40 5.89 1.93
CA GLN A 125 0.22 5.44 3.17
C GLN A 125 -0.61 4.35 3.86
N ALA A 126 -1.94 4.50 3.91
CA ALA A 126 -2.82 3.50 4.49
C ALA A 126 -2.74 2.16 3.75
N VAL A 127 -2.72 2.18 2.41
CA VAL A 127 -2.56 0.97 1.59
C VAL A 127 -1.19 0.31 1.85
N GLN A 128 -0.12 1.08 1.93
CA GLN A 128 1.22 0.55 2.23
C GLN A 128 1.29 -0.10 3.61
N GLN A 129 0.74 0.57 4.64
CA GLN A 129 0.69 0.01 5.99
C GLN A 129 -0.08 -1.31 6.04
N GLN A 130 -1.19 -1.38 5.31
CA GLN A 130 -2.00 -2.58 5.20
C GLN A 130 -1.24 -3.74 4.53
N GLN A 131 -0.53 -3.47 3.43
CA GLN A 131 0.30 -4.46 2.76
C GLN A 131 1.43 -4.96 3.67
N GLN A 132 2.07 -4.06 4.40
CA GLN A 132 3.11 -4.42 5.38
C GLN A 132 2.56 -5.29 6.51
N ALA A 133 1.38 -4.97 7.04
CA ALA A 133 0.73 -5.75 8.08
C ALA A 133 0.39 -7.16 7.59
N GLN A 134 -0.16 -7.30 6.38
CA GLN A 134 -0.43 -8.60 5.76
C GLN A 134 0.85 -9.41 5.53
N GLY A 135 1.91 -8.76 5.04
CA GLY A 135 3.22 -9.40 4.85
C GLY A 135 3.82 -9.89 6.17
N ALA A 136 3.70 -9.11 7.24
CA ALA A 136 4.16 -9.51 8.56
C ALA A 136 3.39 -10.72 9.13
N GLN A 137 2.07 -10.77 8.93
CA GLN A 137 1.25 -11.91 9.32
C GLN A 137 1.63 -13.19 8.57
N GLN A 138 1.80 -13.11 7.25
CA GLN A 138 2.25 -14.25 6.45
C GLN A 138 3.65 -14.72 6.85
N ALA A 139 4.56 -13.78 7.14
CA ALA A 139 5.91 -14.11 7.60
C ALA A 139 5.90 -14.79 8.97
N SER A 140 5.03 -14.38 9.89
CA SER A 140 4.90 -15.04 11.20
C SER A 140 4.40 -16.47 11.08
N TYR A 141 3.38 -16.70 10.25
CA TYR A 141 2.90 -18.05 9.93
C TYR A 141 3.99 -18.92 9.29
N ALA A 142 4.71 -18.39 8.30
CA ALA A 142 5.77 -19.12 7.63
C ALA A 142 6.88 -19.54 8.60
N LYS A 143 7.28 -18.66 9.51
CA LYS A 143 8.26 -18.96 10.58
C LYS A 143 7.77 -20.03 11.54
N ALA A 144 6.52 -19.95 11.99
CA ALA A 144 5.95 -20.95 12.88
C ALA A 144 5.90 -22.32 12.21
N ARG A 145 5.40 -22.39 10.95
CA ARG A 145 5.37 -23.65 10.19
C ARG A 145 6.76 -24.24 9.98
N ALA A 146 7.75 -23.41 9.64
CA ALA A 146 9.14 -23.84 9.47
C ALA A 146 9.70 -24.42 10.77
N ALA A 147 9.54 -23.73 11.89
CA ALA A 147 10.02 -24.21 13.20
C ALA A 147 9.42 -25.58 13.60
N CYS A 148 8.12 -25.79 13.32
CA CYS A 148 7.47 -27.08 13.56
C CYS A 148 8.09 -28.20 12.70
N LEU A 149 8.28 -27.93 11.40
CA LEU A 149 8.85 -28.91 10.46
C LEU A 149 10.32 -29.22 10.75
N GLU A 150 11.12 -28.23 11.11
CA GLU A 150 12.52 -28.41 11.54
C GLU A 150 12.60 -29.27 12.80
N GLY A 151 11.71 -29.04 13.77
CA GLY A 151 11.60 -29.90 14.96
C GLY A 151 11.28 -31.35 14.64
N ARG A 152 10.62 -31.63 13.53
CA ARG A 152 10.33 -32.99 13.02
C ARG A 152 11.44 -33.58 12.14
N GLY A 153 12.50 -32.82 11.88
CA GLY A 153 13.64 -33.26 11.09
C GLY A 153 13.52 -33.02 9.59
N TYR A 154 12.81 -31.97 9.20
CA TYR A 154 12.81 -31.44 7.84
C TYR A 154 13.75 -30.24 7.75
N THR A 155 14.28 -30.00 6.54
CA THR A 155 14.98 -28.76 6.23
C THR A 155 14.04 -27.87 5.43
N VAL A 156 13.81 -26.65 5.88
CA VAL A 156 12.95 -25.66 5.24
C VAL A 156 13.81 -24.53 4.64
N LYS A 157 13.61 -24.24 3.35
CA LYS A 157 14.33 -23.20 2.63
C LYS A 157 13.36 -22.27 1.89
#